data_0acfada30a042af67d8619938997fc25
#
_entry.id   0acfada30a042af67d8619938997fc25
#
_cell.length_a   1.000
_cell.length_b   1.000
_cell.length_c   1.000
_cell.angle_alpha   90.00
_cell.angle_beta   90.00
_cell.angle_gamma   90.00
#
_symmetry.space_group_name_H-M   'P 1'
#
loop_
_entity.id
_entity.type
_entity.pdbx_description
1 polymer ?
#
loop_
_entity_poly.entity_id
_entity_poly.type
_entity_poly.pdbx_seq_one_letter_code
_entity_poly.pdbx_strand_id
1 'polypeptide(L)'
;MRRSAPYLVTKDEIKDPHTLQVRLWNNGTLRQNFNTSDMAHKIPRCIEWASALHALEPGDILASGTNHRGLHAFQDGDRIELEIDGLGRLAFNVGDALKRTWSRETRLERQEKGLDPVAPQLSGKYAPA
;
A
#
# COMPACT_ATOMS: atom_id res chain seq x y z
N MET A 1 -2.84 7.17 10.45
CA MET A 1 -3.29 5.98 11.19
C MET A 1 -3.12 4.77 10.27
N ARG A 2 -2.26 3.81 10.62
CA ARG A 2 -2.14 2.55 9.84
C ARG A 2 -3.32 1.66 10.21
N ARG A 3 -4.05 1.14 9.24
CA ARG A 3 -5.10 0.16 9.46
C ARG A 3 -4.53 -1.23 9.21
N SER A 4 -4.61 -2.08 10.21
CA SER A 4 -4.40 -3.52 10.06
C SER A 4 -5.63 -4.15 9.39
N ALA A 5 -5.44 -5.32 8.79
CA ALA A 5 -6.55 -6.16 8.35
C ALA A 5 -7.50 -6.47 9.52
N PRO A 6 -8.77 -6.85 9.28
CA PRO A 6 -9.73 -7.10 10.35
C PRO A 6 -9.33 -8.23 11.30
N TYR A 7 -8.36 -9.06 10.92
CA TYR A 7 -7.83 -10.15 11.74
C TYR A 7 -6.33 -10.37 11.46
N LEU A 8 -5.64 -11.00 12.40
CA LEU A 8 -4.28 -11.47 12.27
C LEU A 8 -4.31 -12.96 11.88
N VAL A 9 -3.66 -13.29 10.77
CA VAL A 9 -3.48 -14.68 10.34
C VAL A 9 -2.11 -15.17 10.81
N THR A 10 -2.08 -16.31 11.50
CA THR A 10 -0.84 -16.90 12.00
C THR A 10 -0.05 -17.56 10.87
N LYS A 11 1.26 -17.71 11.06
CA LYS A 11 2.17 -18.17 9.99
C LYS A 11 1.90 -19.61 9.53
N ASP A 12 1.25 -20.42 10.35
CA ASP A 12 0.89 -21.81 10.04
C ASP A 12 -0.26 -21.91 9.03
N GLU A 13 -1.12 -20.87 8.96
CA GLU A 13 -2.19 -20.78 7.97
C GLU A 13 -1.68 -20.37 6.57
N ILE A 14 -0.53 -19.67 6.50
CA ILE A 14 0.07 -19.21 5.26
C ILE A 14 1.37 -19.98 5.01
N LYS A 15 1.33 -20.93 4.07
CA LYS A 15 2.47 -21.81 3.77
C LYS A 15 3.70 -21.02 3.28
N ASP A 16 3.48 -20.06 2.36
CA ASP A 16 4.56 -19.22 1.84
C ASP A 16 4.06 -17.76 1.66
N PRO A 17 4.48 -16.84 2.52
CA PRO A 17 4.10 -15.43 2.41
C PRO A 17 4.72 -14.71 1.20
N HIS A 18 5.63 -15.36 0.46
CA HIS A 18 6.27 -14.79 -0.73
C HIS A 18 5.59 -15.20 -2.05
N THR A 19 4.41 -15.81 -2.00
CA THR A 19 3.66 -16.26 -3.18
C THR A 19 2.20 -15.77 -3.20
N LEU A 20 1.89 -14.76 -2.37
CA LEU A 20 0.54 -14.25 -2.22
C LEU A 20 0.22 -13.20 -3.29
N GLN A 21 -0.97 -13.30 -3.88
CA GLN A 21 -1.49 -12.27 -4.78
C GLN A 21 -2.10 -11.13 -3.98
N VAL A 22 -1.72 -9.91 -4.30
CA VAL A 22 -2.19 -8.67 -3.68
C VAL A 22 -2.94 -7.85 -4.70
N ARG A 23 -4.16 -7.42 -4.37
CA ARG A 23 -4.99 -6.56 -5.22
C ARG A 23 -5.48 -5.36 -4.40
N LEU A 24 -5.40 -4.18 -4.97
CA LEU A 24 -5.90 -2.96 -4.35
C LEU A 24 -6.80 -2.22 -5.34
N TRP A 25 -7.98 -1.87 -4.87
CA TRP A 25 -8.94 -1.03 -5.60
C TRP A 25 -9.10 0.31 -4.91
N ASN A 26 -9.26 1.35 -5.70
CA ASN A 26 -9.73 2.67 -5.26
C ASN A 26 -11.01 3.01 -6.03
N ASN A 27 -12.11 3.20 -5.32
CA ASN A 27 -13.43 3.44 -5.91
C ASN A 27 -13.82 2.41 -6.97
N GLY A 28 -13.54 1.13 -6.71
CA GLY A 28 -13.81 0.01 -7.61
C GLY A 28 -12.82 -0.16 -8.77
N THR A 29 -11.92 0.81 -9.00
CA THR A 29 -10.88 0.70 -10.03
C THR A 29 -9.66 -0.04 -9.48
N LEU A 30 -9.24 -1.12 -10.14
CA LEU A 30 -8.04 -1.87 -9.78
C LEU A 30 -6.79 -1.00 -10.01
N ARG A 31 -6.04 -0.74 -8.95
CA ARG A 31 -4.84 0.13 -8.97
C ARG A 31 -3.55 -0.64 -8.79
N GLN A 32 -3.57 -1.68 -7.97
CA GLN A 32 -2.43 -2.57 -7.79
C GLN A 32 -2.86 -4.02 -7.94
N ASN A 33 -2.06 -4.78 -8.65
CA ASN A 33 -2.22 -6.22 -8.82
C ASN A 33 -0.81 -6.82 -8.98
N PHE A 34 -0.29 -7.42 -7.91
CA PHE A 34 1.07 -7.96 -7.90
C PHE A 34 1.17 -9.16 -6.97
N ASN A 35 2.23 -9.93 -7.12
CA ASN A 35 2.54 -11.05 -6.25
C ASN A 35 3.66 -10.69 -5.28
N THR A 36 3.62 -11.20 -4.05
CA THR A 36 4.65 -10.95 -3.05
C THR A 36 6.00 -11.57 -3.41
N SER A 37 6.07 -12.44 -4.43
CA SER A 37 7.32 -12.90 -5.02
C SER A 37 8.17 -11.78 -5.62
N ASP A 38 7.56 -10.62 -5.93
CA ASP A 38 8.22 -9.41 -6.46
C ASP A 38 8.97 -8.59 -5.37
N MET A 39 8.90 -9.01 -4.10
CA MET A 39 9.64 -8.33 -3.02
C MET A 39 11.14 -8.37 -3.28
N ALA A 40 11.79 -7.18 -3.29
CA ALA A 40 13.23 -7.04 -3.43
C ALA A 40 14.00 -7.73 -2.29
N HIS A 41 13.51 -7.58 -1.07
CA HIS A 41 14.02 -8.27 0.11
C HIS A 41 12.94 -9.15 0.71
N LYS A 42 13.25 -10.42 0.90
CA LYS A 42 12.33 -11.38 1.51
C LYS A 42 12.17 -11.13 3.00
N ILE A 43 11.06 -11.55 3.59
CA ILE A 43 10.71 -11.32 5.01
C ILE A 43 11.86 -11.65 5.97
N PRO A 44 12.57 -12.82 5.87
CA PRO A 44 13.68 -13.11 6.77
C PRO A 44 14.78 -12.04 6.75
N ARG A 45 15.12 -11.51 5.57
CA ARG A 45 16.10 -10.43 5.44
C ARG A 45 15.61 -9.12 6.06
N CYS A 46 14.33 -8.81 5.94
CA CYS A 46 13.74 -7.63 6.57
C CYS A 46 13.78 -7.73 8.10
N ILE A 47 13.50 -8.91 8.66
CA ILE A 47 13.59 -9.19 10.10
C ILE A 47 15.04 -9.09 10.58
N GLU A 48 15.99 -9.74 9.89
CA GLU A 48 17.41 -9.67 10.20
C GLU A 48 17.91 -8.23 10.29
N TRP A 49 17.55 -7.40 9.30
CA TRP A 49 17.95 -6.00 9.27
C TRP A 49 17.32 -5.20 10.42
N ALA A 50 16.02 -5.36 10.67
CA ALA A 50 15.33 -4.64 11.72
C ALA A 50 15.87 -5.02 13.11
N SER A 51 16.10 -6.31 13.37
CA SER A 51 16.60 -6.82 14.64
C SER A 51 18.07 -6.44 14.92
N ALA A 52 18.84 -6.09 13.89
CA ALA A 52 20.19 -5.57 14.05
C ALA A 52 20.20 -4.13 14.60
N LEU A 53 19.10 -3.39 14.49
CA LEU A 53 18.98 -2.00 14.93
C LEU A 53 18.32 -1.87 16.30
N HIS A 54 17.36 -2.73 16.62
CA HIS A 54 16.63 -2.74 17.89
C HIS A 54 16.03 -4.11 18.17
N ALA A 55 15.77 -4.40 19.44
CA ALA A 55 15.06 -5.61 19.81
C ALA A 55 13.62 -5.60 19.24
N LEU A 56 13.19 -6.72 18.69
CA LEU A 56 11.80 -6.90 18.24
C LEU A 56 11.00 -7.57 19.34
N GLU A 57 9.85 -7.01 19.68
CA GLU A 57 8.97 -7.50 20.71
C GLU A 57 7.68 -8.09 20.10
N PRO A 58 7.02 -9.03 20.79
CA PRO A 58 5.70 -9.52 20.36
C PRO A 58 4.70 -8.37 20.18
N GLY A 59 4.12 -8.26 18.98
CA GLY A 59 3.20 -7.17 18.62
C GLY A 59 3.83 -6.10 17.72
N ASP A 60 5.14 -6.12 17.51
CA ASP A 60 5.80 -5.23 16.53
C ASP A 60 5.32 -5.51 15.12
N ILE A 61 5.18 -4.45 14.34
CA ILE A 61 4.75 -4.52 12.94
C ILE A 61 5.87 -4.05 12.03
N LEU A 62 6.37 -4.96 11.19
CA LEU A 62 7.32 -4.64 10.14
C LEU A 62 6.60 -4.38 8.83
N ALA A 63 6.57 -3.12 8.39
CA ALA A 63 5.96 -2.72 7.12
C ALA A 63 6.95 -2.93 5.97
N SER A 64 6.72 -3.94 5.15
CA SER A 64 7.61 -4.35 4.05
C SER A 64 7.49 -3.49 2.77
N GLY A 65 6.60 -2.50 2.75
CA GLY A 65 6.37 -1.66 1.58
C GLY A 65 5.33 -2.22 0.61
N THR A 66 5.35 -1.74 -0.63
CA THR A 66 4.41 -2.13 -1.68
C THR A 66 5.02 -2.00 -3.07
N ASN A 67 4.38 -2.59 -4.08
CA ASN A 67 4.73 -2.38 -5.48
C ASN A 67 4.43 -0.93 -5.89
N HIS A 68 5.38 -0.26 -6.57
CA HIS A 68 5.31 1.17 -6.84
C HIS A 68 4.54 1.56 -8.10
N ARG A 69 4.29 0.63 -9.02
CA ARG A 69 3.68 0.95 -10.33
C ARG A 69 2.27 1.51 -10.21
N GLY A 70 1.46 0.92 -9.33
CA GLY A 70 0.08 1.34 -9.06
C GLY A 70 -0.08 2.41 -7.98
N LEU A 71 1.00 3.02 -7.50
CA LEU A 71 0.92 4.10 -6.52
C LEU A 71 0.18 5.31 -7.10
N HIS A 72 -0.76 5.83 -6.34
CA HIS A 72 -1.52 7.05 -6.65
C HIS A 72 -1.98 7.72 -5.35
N ALA A 73 -2.41 8.97 -5.44
CA ALA A 73 -2.89 9.72 -4.28
C ALA A 73 -4.30 9.28 -3.89
N PHE A 74 -4.52 9.04 -2.61
CA PHE A 74 -5.85 8.90 -2.02
C PHE A 74 -6.40 10.28 -1.68
N GLN A 75 -7.73 10.43 -1.75
CA GLN A 75 -8.41 11.70 -1.51
C GLN A 75 -9.60 11.49 -0.58
N ASP A 76 -10.12 12.59 -0.05
CA ASP A 76 -11.33 12.56 0.78
C ASP A 76 -12.50 11.87 0.08
N GLY A 77 -13.17 10.99 0.81
CA GLY A 77 -14.29 10.20 0.30
C GLY A 77 -13.90 8.95 -0.49
N ASP A 78 -12.61 8.73 -0.78
CA ASP A 78 -12.20 7.50 -1.49
C ASP A 78 -12.52 6.25 -0.66
N ARG A 79 -13.04 5.23 -1.35
CA ARG A 79 -13.17 3.87 -0.83
C ARG A 79 -11.99 3.03 -1.29
N ILE A 80 -11.22 2.56 -0.34
CA ILE A 80 -10.06 1.69 -0.57
C ILE A 80 -10.44 0.26 -0.18
N GLU A 81 -10.11 -0.69 -1.05
CA GLU A 81 -10.27 -2.10 -0.80
C GLU A 81 -8.95 -2.80 -1.11
N LEU A 82 -8.45 -3.59 -0.17
CA LEU A 82 -7.23 -4.37 -0.28
C LEU A 82 -7.57 -5.84 -0.05
N GLU A 83 -7.18 -6.69 -0.96
CA GLU A 83 -7.34 -8.14 -0.86
C GLU A 83 -6.01 -8.83 -1.04
N ILE A 84 -5.73 -9.79 -0.18
CA ILE A 84 -4.56 -10.66 -0.27
C ILE A 84 -5.04 -12.10 -0.15
N ASP A 85 -4.60 -12.96 -1.06
CA ASP A 85 -4.97 -14.37 -1.07
C ASP A 85 -4.64 -15.02 0.29
N GLY A 86 -5.62 -15.70 0.88
CA GLY A 86 -5.51 -16.31 2.20
C GLY A 86 -5.64 -15.35 3.40
N LEU A 87 -5.53 -14.03 3.20
CA LEU A 87 -5.65 -13.03 4.26
C LEU A 87 -6.98 -12.26 4.24
N GLY A 88 -7.82 -12.50 3.24
CA GLY A 88 -9.12 -11.86 3.09
C GLY A 88 -9.06 -10.43 2.57
N ARG A 89 -10.12 -9.67 2.82
CA ARG A 89 -10.34 -8.34 2.25
C ARG A 89 -10.55 -7.29 3.34
N LEU A 90 -9.76 -6.23 3.27
CA LEU A 90 -9.89 -5.02 4.07
C LEU A 90 -10.56 -3.93 3.24
N ALA A 91 -11.55 -3.23 3.80
CA ALA A 91 -12.15 -2.06 3.16
C ALA A 91 -12.27 -0.89 4.16
N PHE A 92 -12.00 0.32 3.68
CA PHE A 92 -12.15 1.54 4.48
C PHE A 92 -12.34 2.77 3.58
N ASN A 93 -12.87 3.86 4.17
CA ASN A 93 -12.98 5.14 3.49
C ASN A 93 -11.86 6.09 3.95
N VAL A 94 -11.39 6.91 3.03
CA VAL A 94 -10.41 7.97 3.30
C VAL A 94 -11.13 9.22 3.77
N GLY A 95 -10.62 9.84 4.83
CA GLY A 95 -11.07 11.16 5.29
C GLY A 95 -9.91 12.14 5.27
N ASP A 96 -10.07 13.28 4.62
CA ASP A 96 -9.12 14.40 4.67
C ASP A 96 -9.85 15.69 5.07
N ALA A 97 -9.61 16.15 6.30
CA ALA A 97 -10.18 17.37 6.83
C ALA A 97 -9.83 18.63 6.01
N LEU A 98 -8.72 18.60 5.28
CA LEU A 98 -8.27 19.69 4.43
C LEU A 98 -8.84 19.63 3.01
N LYS A 99 -9.59 18.59 2.66
CA LYS A 99 -10.24 18.41 1.35
C LYS A 99 -9.29 18.62 0.17
N ARG A 100 -8.05 18.20 0.31
CA ARG A 100 -7.03 18.31 -0.73
C ARG A 100 -7.31 17.32 -1.85
N THR A 101 -6.99 17.72 -3.09
CA THR A 101 -7.11 16.85 -4.26
C THR A 101 -5.79 16.75 -5.01
N TRP A 102 -5.55 15.60 -5.63
CA TRP A 102 -4.37 15.30 -6.45
C TRP A 102 -4.78 14.67 -7.79
N SER A 103 -3.86 14.67 -8.74
CA SER A 103 -4.00 13.87 -9.95
C SER A 103 -4.29 12.40 -9.56
N ARG A 104 -5.24 11.79 -10.28
CA ARG A 104 -5.66 10.40 -10.10
C ARG A 104 -4.77 9.40 -10.85
N GLU A 105 -3.81 9.91 -11.61
CA GLU A 105 -2.89 9.07 -12.36
C GLU A 105 -2.01 8.24 -11.42
N THR A 106 -1.78 7.00 -11.79
CA THR A 106 -0.81 6.15 -11.12
C THR A 106 0.62 6.58 -11.48
N ARG A 107 1.57 6.19 -10.68
CA ARG A 107 2.99 6.42 -10.96
C ARG A 107 3.40 5.85 -12.33
N LEU A 108 2.89 4.67 -12.69
CA LEU A 108 3.17 4.05 -13.99
C LEU A 108 2.60 4.87 -15.14
N GLU A 109 1.32 5.25 -15.08
CA GLU A 109 0.67 6.07 -16.12
C GLU A 109 1.39 7.40 -16.36
N ARG A 110 1.88 8.04 -15.30
CA ARG A 110 2.66 9.27 -15.40
C ARG A 110 4.03 9.03 -16.03
N GLN A 111 4.70 7.96 -15.64
CA GLN A 111 5.99 7.58 -16.21
C GLN A 111 5.88 7.28 -17.73
N GLU A 112 4.84 6.56 -18.14
CA GLU A 112 4.56 6.27 -19.56
C GLU A 112 4.30 7.53 -20.40
N LYS A 113 3.77 8.59 -19.76
CA LYS A 113 3.57 9.92 -20.37
C LYS A 113 4.80 10.83 -20.30
N GLY A 114 5.92 10.35 -19.72
CA GLY A 114 7.12 11.17 -19.52
C GLY A 114 6.96 12.29 -18.48
N LEU A 115 5.97 12.16 -17.58
CA LEU A 115 5.70 13.13 -16.52
C LEU A 115 6.42 12.76 -15.23
N ASP A 116 6.56 13.74 -14.30
CA ASP A 116 7.06 13.50 -12.95
C ASP A 116 6.25 12.34 -12.29
N PRO A 117 6.90 11.31 -11.75
CA PRO A 117 6.22 10.19 -11.10
C PRO A 117 5.42 10.57 -9.85
N VAL A 118 5.66 11.76 -9.30
CA VAL A 118 4.89 12.29 -8.17
C VAL A 118 3.62 12.96 -8.68
N ALA A 119 2.46 12.50 -8.19
CA ALA A 119 1.17 13.11 -8.54
C ALA A 119 1.09 14.54 -7.99
N PRO A 120 0.82 15.57 -8.82
CA PRO A 120 0.70 16.94 -8.36
C PRO A 120 -0.57 17.13 -7.52
N GLN A 121 -0.48 17.95 -6.49
CA GLN A 121 -1.65 18.45 -5.78
C GLN A 121 -2.39 19.45 -6.68
N LEU A 122 -3.70 19.28 -6.83
CA LEU A 122 -4.53 20.10 -7.73
C LEU A 122 -5.30 21.18 -6.96
N SER A 123 -5.65 20.94 -5.70
CA SER A 123 -6.37 21.91 -4.89
C SER A 123 -6.10 21.74 -3.40
N GLY A 124 -6.45 22.76 -2.60
CA GLY A 124 -6.28 22.77 -1.16
C GLY A 124 -5.11 23.64 -0.70
N LYS A 125 -4.88 23.69 0.60
CA LYS A 125 -3.98 24.67 1.26
C LYS A 125 -2.56 24.75 0.67
N TYR A 126 -2.04 23.68 0.13
CA TYR A 126 -0.65 23.58 -0.36
C TYR A 126 -0.57 23.28 -1.87
N ALA A 127 -1.66 23.51 -2.61
CA ALA A 127 -1.63 23.41 -4.06
C ALA A 127 -0.75 24.52 -4.64
N PRO A 128 0.00 24.24 -5.72
CA PRO A 128 0.70 25.30 -6.47
C PRO A 128 -0.30 26.34 -6.98
N ALA A 129 0.13 27.60 -7.05
CA ALA A 129 -0.65 28.69 -7.64
C ALA A 129 -0.78 28.52 -9.15
#